data_ca7a1a6c3a63812c90ddee967e34b6eb
#
_entry.id   ca7a1a6c3a63812c90ddee967e34b6eb
#
_cell.length_a   1.000
_cell.length_b   1.000
_cell.length_c   1.000
_cell.angle_alpha   90.00
_cell.angle_beta   90.00
_cell.angle_gamma   90.00
#
_symmetry.space_group_name_H-M   'P 1'
#
loop_
_entity.id
_entity.type
_entity.pdbx_description
1 polymer ?
#
loop_
_entity_poly.entity_id
_entity_poly.type
_entity_poly.pdbx_seq_one_letter_code
_entity_poly.pdbx_strand_id
1 'polypeptide(L)'
;PDGKTILVGVPKKGDNISIYSLPLHFKKVLTGSEGGSSVPDQDIPRLIKLMQAKKMTLDGLVTHEFPLEEINQAIELFRSGDAGRIILRMN
;
A
#
# COMPACT_ATOMS: atom_id res chain seq x y z
N PRO A 1 -4.83 22.90 12.57
CA PRO A 1 -5.90 23.55 11.81
C PRO A 1 -5.87 23.21 10.32
N ASP A 2 -4.71 23.22 9.64
CA ASP A 2 -4.59 22.97 8.20
C ASP A 2 -4.23 21.51 7.94
N GLY A 3 -5.20 20.60 8.18
CA GLY A 3 -5.00 19.16 8.01
C GLY A 3 -5.33 18.69 6.61
N LYS A 4 -4.53 17.75 6.10
CA LYS A 4 -4.81 17.01 4.86
C LYS A 4 -4.99 15.54 5.17
N THR A 5 -6.11 14.97 4.72
CA THR A 5 -6.37 13.54 4.76
C THR A 5 -6.29 12.98 3.36
N ILE A 6 -5.49 11.95 3.17
CA ILE A 6 -5.32 11.28 1.89
C ILE A 6 -5.92 9.89 1.99
N LEU A 7 -6.86 9.59 1.09
CA LEU A 7 -7.48 8.28 1.00
C LEU A 7 -6.50 7.31 0.32
N VAL A 8 -6.24 6.18 0.98
CA VAL A 8 -5.33 5.13 0.52
C VAL A 8 -6.10 3.81 0.49
N GLY A 9 -5.76 2.96 -0.47
CA GLY A 9 -6.50 1.74 -0.70
C GLY A 9 -7.77 1.99 -1.52
N VAL A 10 -8.07 1.06 -2.42
CA VAL A 10 -9.18 1.21 -3.35
C VAL A 10 -10.34 0.32 -2.88
N PRO A 11 -11.49 0.91 -2.54
CA PRO A 11 -12.68 0.15 -2.18
C PRO A 11 -13.32 -0.49 -3.41
N LYS A 12 -14.33 -1.32 -3.20
CA LYS A 12 -15.15 -1.85 -4.30
C LYS A 12 -15.91 -0.72 -5.00
N LYS A 13 -16.13 -0.91 -6.29
CA LYS A 13 -16.99 0.03 -7.05
C LYS A 13 -18.39 0.10 -6.41
N GLY A 14 -18.81 1.33 -6.10
CA GLY A 14 -20.11 1.57 -5.47
C GLY A 14 -20.08 1.69 -3.95
N ASP A 15 -18.95 1.40 -3.30
CA ASP A 15 -18.80 1.66 -1.87
C ASP A 15 -18.75 3.17 -1.63
N ASN A 16 -19.58 3.62 -0.72
CA ASN A 16 -19.68 5.03 -0.37
C ASN A 16 -19.13 5.28 1.04
N ILE A 17 -18.67 6.49 1.27
CA ILE A 17 -18.31 6.95 2.61
C ILE A 17 -19.28 8.03 3.05
N SER A 18 -19.53 8.10 4.35
CA SER A 18 -20.24 9.21 4.97
C SER A 18 -19.26 10.00 5.83
N ILE A 19 -19.22 11.31 5.63
CA ILE A 19 -18.29 12.17 6.34
C ILE A 19 -19.00 13.34 7.03
N TYR A 20 -18.45 13.76 8.15
CA TYR A 20 -18.83 15.02 8.78
C TYR A 20 -18.07 16.14 8.07
N SER A 21 -18.79 16.90 7.23
CA SER A 21 -18.15 17.83 6.31
C SER A 21 -17.71 19.18 6.93
N LEU A 22 -18.16 19.49 8.13
CA LEU A 22 -17.87 20.80 8.75
C LEU A 22 -16.37 21.17 8.74
N PRO A 23 -15.43 20.26 9.08
CA PRO A 23 -14.01 20.62 9.03
C PRO A 23 -13.50 21.01 7.65
N LEU A 24 -14.13 20.51 6.58
CA LEU A 24 -13.73 20.83 5.20
C LEU A 24 -14.04 22.30 4.85
N HIS A 25 -15.01 22.91 5.52
CA HIS A 25 -15.32 24.33 5.36
C HIS A 25 -14.27 25.25 6.00
N PHE A 26 -13.38 24.70 6.82
CA PHE A 26 -12.34 25.42 7.55
C PHE A 26 -10.93 24.99 7.14
N LYS A 27 -10.66 24.97 5.84
CA LYS A 27 -9.35 24.72 5.21
C LYS A 27 -8.79 23.31 5.38
N LYS A 28 -9.57 22.34 5.86
CA LYS A 28 -9.14 20.94 5.81
C LYS A 28 -9.35 20.37 4.41
N VAL A 29 -8.47 19.46 4.02
CA VAL A 29 -8.49 18.86 2.68
C VAL A 29 -8.71 17.36 2.82
N LEU A 30 -9.66 16.85 2.03
CA LEU A 30 -9.82 15.42 1.80
C LEU A 30 -9.51 15.17 0.32
N THR A 31 -8.56 14.31 0.05
CA THR A 31 -8.12 14.04 -1.32
C THR A 31 -7.67 12.58 -1.47
N GLY A 32 -7.53 12.14 -2.70
CA GLY A 32 -6.92 10.86 -3.03
C GLY A 32 -5.48 11.01 -3.48
N SER A 33 -4.86 9.88 -3.74
CA SER A 33 -3.53 9.80 -4.33
C SER A 33 -3.49 8.59 -5.27
N GLU A 34 -3.02 8.79 -6.46
CA GLU A 34 -2.81 7.73 -7.44
C GLU A 34 -1.34 7.32 -7.41
N GLY A 35 -1.07 6.21 -6.68
CA GLY A 35 0.29 5.69 -6.54
C GLY A 35 1.30 6.69 -5.98
N GLY A 36 0.87 7.65 -5.16
CA GLY A 36 1.75 8.70 -4.64
C GLY A 36 2.22 9.68 -5.70
N SER A 37 1.53 9.76 -6.85
CA SER A 37 1.96 10.55 -8.02
C SER A 37 3.35 10.15 -8.50
N SER A 38 3.71 8.86 -8.33
CA SER A 38 5.02 8.34 -8.70
C SER A 38 5.21 8.27 -10.22
N VAL A 39 6.44 8.49 -10.64
CA VAL A 39 6.89 8.31 -12.03
C VAL A 39 7.86 7.13 -12.04
N PRO A 40 7.43 5.92 -12.42
CA PRO A 40 8.22 4.70 -12.25
C PRO A 40 9.62 4.78 -12.85
N ASP A 41 9.76 5.36 -14.03
CA ASP A 41 11.05 5.49 -14.74
C ASP A 41 12.07 6.34 -13.97
N GLN A 42 11.61 7.21 -13.09
CA GLN A 42 12.46 8.05 -12.25
C GLN A 42 12.57 7.51 -10.82
N ASP A 43 11.45 7.10 -10.25
CA ASP A 43 11.37 6.70 -8.84
C ASP A 43 12.00 5.34 -8.58
N ILE A 44 11.83 4.36 -9.47
CA ILE A 44 12.42 3.03 -9.29
C ILE A 44 13.95 3.09 -9.27
N PRO A 45 14.64 3.72 -10.24
CA PRO A 45 16.10 3.85 -10.16
C PRO A 45 16.58 4.60 -8.92
N ARG A 46 15.84 5.62 -8.47
CA ARG A 46 16.15 6.36 -7.26
C ARG A 46 16.06 5.48 -6.01
N LEU A 47 15.01 4.68 -5.90
CA LEU A 47 14.83 3.76 -4.78
C LEU A 47 15.91 2.66 -4.78
N ILE A 48 16.27 2.13 -5.94
CA ILE A 48 17.36 1.16 -6.07
C ILE A 48 18.68 1.74 -5.57
N LYS A 49 19.00 2.98 -5.94
CA LYS A 49 20.22 3.66 -5.45
C LYS A 49 20.21 3.82 -3.92
N LEU A 50 19.05 4.14 -3.33
CA LEU A 50 18.92 4.22 -1.87
C LEU A 50 19.17 2.87 -1.20
N MET A 51 18.67 1.78 -1.79
CA MET A 51 18.92 0.42 -1.30
C MET A 51 20.40 0.04 -1.41
N GLN A 52 21.03 0.31 -2.54
CA GLN A 52 22.46 0.06 -2.76
C GLN A 52 23.34 0.86 -1.79
N ALA A 53 22.95 2.08 -1.47
CA ALA A 53 23.62 2.93 -0.49
C ALA A 53 23.29 2.55 0.97
N LYS A 54 22.50 1.50 1.21
CA LYS A 54 22.05 1.05 2.53
C LYS A 54 21.31 2.12 3.33
N LYS A 55 20.68 3.06 2.63
CA LYS A 55 19.83 4.11 3.23
C LYS A 55 18.36 3.71 3.27
N MET A 56 18.00 2.62 2.61
CA MET A 56 16.66 2.05 2.59
C MET A 56 16.76 0.53 2.53
N THR A 57 15.84 -0.16 3.20
CA THR A 57 15.70 -1.60 3.16
C THR A 57 14.25 -1.99 2.89
N LEU A 58 14.06 -3.16 2.29
CA LEU A 58 12.75 -3.81 2.16
C LEU A 58 12.53 -4.90 3.23
N ASP A 59 13.44 -5.02 4.18
CA ASP A 59 13.34 -6.01 5.25
C ASP A 59 12.02 -5.83 6.01
N GLY A 60 11.37 -6.95 6.30
CA GLY A 60 10.10 -6.97 7.01
C GLY A 60 8.86 -6.75 6.13
N LEU A 61 9.01 -6.40 4.85
CA LEU A 61 7.86 -6.30 3.94
C LEU A 61 7.33 -7.67 3.53
N VAL A 62 8.22 -8.62 3.26
CA VAL A 62 7.84 -10.01 3.02
C VAL A 62 7.67 -10.69 4.36
N THR A 63 6.45 -11.12 4.66
CA THR A 63 6.12 -11.74 5.96
C THR A 63 5.99 -13.25 5.86
N HIS A 64 5.64 -13.77 4.68
CA HIS A 64 5.38 -15.19 4.49
C HIS A 64 5.80 -15.64 3.10
N GLU A 65 6.29 -16.88 3.02
CA GLU A 65 6.58 -17.57 1.77
C GLU A 65 5.90 -18.93 1.77
N PHE A 66 5.32 -19.30 0.64
CA PHE A 66 4.70 -20.60 0.43
C PHE A 66 5.17 -21.20 -0.88
N PRO A 67 5.29 -22.53 -0.98
CA PRO A 67 5.41 -23.18 -2.29
C PRO A 67 4.09 -23.03 -3.05
N LEU A 68 4.14 -23.13 -4.38
CA LEU A 68 2.95 -22.96 -5.22
C LEU A 68 1.82 -23.93 -4.86
N GLU A 69 2.17 -25.14 -4.44
CA GLU A 69 1.20 -26.18 -4.04
C GLU A 69 0.33 -25.75 -2.86
N GLU A 70 0.82 -24.82 -2.03
CA GLU A 70 0.10 -24.28 -0.86
C GLU A 70 -0.61 -22.94 -1.14
N ILE A 71 -0.90 -22.65 -2.41
CA ILE A 71 -1.51 -21.37 -2.80
C ILE A 71 -2.82 -21.09 -2.06
N ASN A 72 -3.62 -22.12 -1.79
CA ASN A 72 -4.90 -21.93 -1.09
C ASN A 72 -4.67 -21.44 0.36
N GLN A 73 -3.66 -21.97 1.05
CA GLN A 73 -3.30 -21.49 2.39
C GLN A 73 -2.81 -20.04 2.34
N ALA A 74 -2.00 -19.70 1.33
CA ALA A 74 -1.54 -18.33 1.12
C ALA A 74 -2.69 -17.35 0.90
N ILE A 75 -3.69 -17.73 0.11
CA ILE A 75 -4.89 -16.92 -0.13
C ILE A 75 -5.71 -16.75 1.15
N GLU A 76 -5.90 -17.80 1.93
CA GLU A 76 -6.59 -17.74 3.21
C GLU A 76 -5.89 -16.75 4.17
N LEU A 77 -4.57 -16.85 4.29
CA LEU A 77 -3.80 -15.93 5.12
C LEU A 77 -3.90 -14.49 4.61
N PHE A 78 -3.85 -14.30 3.30
CA PHE A 78 -4.01 -12.97 2.70
C PHE A 78 -5.38 -12.36 3.03
N ARG A 79 -6.44 -13.15 2.96
CA ARG A 79 -7.81 -12.71 3.29
C ARG A 79 -8.00 -12.38 4.76
N SER A 80 -7.24 -13.02 5.65
CA SER A 80 -7.32 -12.76 7.09
C SER A 80 -6.81 -11.37 7.47
N GLY A 81 -5.97 -10.75 6.63
CA GLY A 81 -5.34 -9.46 6.92
C GLY A 81 -4.13 -9.54 7.86
N ASP A 82 -3.71 -10.75 8.27
CA ASP A 82 -2.61 -10.97 9.23
C ASP A 82 -1.25 -11.09 8.55
N ALA A 83 -1.16 -10.80 7.25
CA ALA A 83 0.08 -10.87 6.50
C ALA A 83 0.39 -9.54 5.81
N GLY A 84 1.68 -9.26 5.65
CA GLY A 84 2.17 -8.23 4.74
C GLY A 84 2.27 -8.78 3.32
N ARG A 85 3.46 -8.74 2.74
CA ARG A 85 3.68 -9.34 1.41
C ARG A 85 3.87 -10.85 1.52
N ILE A 86 3.06 -11.59 0.80
CA ILE A 86 3.18 -13.05 0.66
C ILE A 86 3.82 -13.36 -0.68
N ILE A 87 4.83 -14.22 -0.70
CA ILE A 87 5.50 -14.70 -1.89
C ILE A 87 5.17 -16.18 -2.11
N LEU A 88 4.84 -16.53 -3.35
CA LEU A 88 4.74 -17.92 -3.79
C LEU A 88 6.01 -18.30 -4.53
N ARG A 89 6.65 -19.38 -4.11
CA ARG A 89 7.81 -19.96 -4.80
C ARG A 89 7.30 -20.95 -5.85
N MET A 90 7.77 -20.79 -7.07
CA MET A 90 7.33 -21.61 -8.20
C MET A 90 7.97 -23.00 -8.27
N ASN A 91 8.98 -23.23 -7.47
CA ASN A 91 9.70 -24.51 -7.40
C ASN A 91 10.38 -24.70 -6.06
#